data_4b0a1a75945810f8f4e08e96148123fd
#
_entry.id   4b0a1a75945810f8f4e08e96148123fd
#
_cell.length_a   1.000
_cell.length_b   1.000
_cell.length_c   1.000
_cell.angle_alpha   90.00
_cell.angle_beta   90.00
_cell.angle_gamma   90.00
#
_symmetry.space_group_name_H-M   'P 1'
#
loop_
_entity.id
_entity.type
_entity.pdbx_description
1 polymer ?
#
loop_
_entity_poly.entity_id
_entity_poly.type
_entity_poly.pdbx_seq_one_letter_code
_entity_poly.pdbx_strand_id
1 'polypeptide(L)'
;RNDVMTTSAVLAASIVEHFYDVRIDGVMGIAVSLFILYSGIKLAGETMSPLLGEGANPELQKQITDYINGCPMVLGCHDLMVHDYGPGRRYASIHVEIDKNEDPMACHARIDRMERECLKNYGTHLVIHYDPVVTDDPEVNSTKRLVNTIIKVRDSRLTIPVSYTHLT
;
A
#
# COMPACT_ATOMS: atom_id res chain seq x y z
N ARG A 1 7.36 -6.92 27.95
CA ARG A 1 6.13 -7.32 28.67
C ARG A 1 6.02 -8.85 28.73
N ASN A 2 6.28 -9.57 27.64
CA ASN A 2 6.18 -11.04 27.61
C ASN A 2 7.21 -11.70 28.53
N ASP A 3 8.41 -11.16 28.63
CA ASP A 3 9.51 -11.66 29.45
C ASP A 3 9.14 -11.61 30.96
N VAL A 4 8.56 -10.51 31.42
CA VAL A 4 8.07 -10.38 32.80
C VAL A 4 6.97 -11.38 33.10
N MET A 5 6.05 -11.63 32.15
CA MET A 5 4.97 -12.60 32.32
C MET A 5 5.52 -14.03 32.42
N THR A 6 6.46 -14.42 31.56
CA THR A 6 7.07 -15.76 31.60
C THR A 6 7.86 -15.96 32.88
N THR A 7 8.67 -14.99 33.29
CA THR A 7 9.42 -15.06 34.54
C THR A 7 8.52 -15.15 35.78
N SER A 8 7.43 -14.39 35.79
CA SER A 8 6.43 -14.44 36.88
C SER A 8 5.71 -15.80 36.93
N ALA A 9 5.38 -16.39 35.79
CA ALA A 9 4.76 -17.71 35.68
C ALA A 9 5.68 -18.81 36.22
N VAL A 10 6.97 -18.76 35.83
CA VAL A 10 7.97 -19.72 36.34
C VAL A 10 8.17 -19.58 37.83
N LEU A 11 8.26 -18.34 38.37
CA LEU A 11 8.37 -18.10 39.79
C LEU A 11 7.16 -18.65 40.54
N ALA A 12 5.94 -18.39 40.08
CA ALA A 12 4.72 -18.92 40.68
C ALA A 12 4.69 -20.45 40.70
N ALA A 13 5.12 -21.09 39.59
CA ALA A 13 5.22 -22.55 39.51
C ALA A 13 6.20 -23.12 40.53
N SER A 14 7.38 -22.50 40.68
CA SER A 14 8.40 -22.90 41.67
C SER A 14 7.89 -22.74 43.12
N ILE A 15 7.11 -21.72 43.41
CA ILE A 15 6.50 -21.54 44.72
C ILE A 15 5.46 -22.66 45.01
N VAL A 16 4.61 -22.99 44.01
CA VAL A 16 3.61 -24.06 44.18
C VAL A 16 4.32 -25.40 44.37
N GLU A 17 5.35 -25.71 43.63
CA GLU A 17 6.14 -26.94 43.77
C GLU A 17 6.74 -27.06 45.19
N HIS A 18 7.28 -25.95 45.71
CA HIS A 18 7.88 -25.93 47.02
C HIS A 18 6.90 -26.22 48.16
N PHE A 19 5.65 -25.75 48.05
CA PHE A 19 4.65 -25.92 49.12
C PHE A 19 3.79 -27.18 49.04
N TYR A 20 3.59 -27.70 47.79
CA TYR A 20 2.63 -28.79 47.56
C TYR A 20 3.29 -30.12 47.13
N ASP A 21 4.63 -30.14 46.96
CA ASP A 21 5.42 -31.31 46.53
C ASP A 21 4.90 -31.95 45.20
N VAL A 22 4.34 -31.10 44.33
CA VAL A 22 3.80 -31.48 43.01
C VAL A 22 4.78 -31.10 41.89
N ARG A 23 5.33 -32.05 41.17
CA ARG A 23 6.27 -31.82 40.09
C ARG A 23 5.53 -31.31 38.84
N ILE A 24 5.28 -30.01 38.77
CA ILE A 24 4.67 -29.34 37.62
C ILE A 24 5.69 -28.68 36.69
N ASP A 25 6.94 -28.68 37.08
CA ASP A 25 8.04 -27.97 36.38
C ASP A 25 8.15 -28.34 34.90
N GLY A 26 8.08 -29.62 34.55
CA GLY A 26 8.14 -30.08 33.16
C GLY A 26 6.97 -29.57 32.30
N VAL A 27 5.76 -29.58 32.83
CA VAL A 27 4.57 -29.10 32.09
C VAL A 27 4.63 -27.59 31.91
N MET A 28 5.02 -26.87 32.96
CA MET A 28 5.20 -25.41 32.90
C MET A 28 6.33 -25.03 31.96
N GLY A 29 7.43 -25.78 31.95
CA GLY A 29 8.54 -25.58 31.02
C GLY A 29 8.10 -25.71 29.55
N ILE A 30 7.30 -26.72 29.22
CA ILE A 30 6.74 -26.90 27.88
C ILE A 30 5.79 -25.74 27.53
N ALA A 31 4.90 -25.36 28.42
CA ALA A 31 3.94 -24.27 28.19
C ALA A 31 4.65 -22.94 27.93
N VAL A 32 5.66 -22.61 28.75
CA VAL A 32 6.47 -21.40 28.59
C VAL A 32 7.28 -21.44 27.30
N SER A 33 7.86 -22.58 26.95
CA SER A 33 8.62 -22.74 25.67
C SER A 33 7.75 -22.52 24.44
N LEU A 34 6.53 -23.07 24.42
CA LEU A 34 5.57 -22.86 23.36
C LEU A 34 5.12 -21.41 23.25
N PHE A 35 4.90 -20.76 24.39
CA PHE A 35 4.56 -19.34 24.44
C PHE A 35 5.70 -18.46 23.90
N ILE A 36 6.94 -18.74 24.26
CA ILE A 36 8.11 -18.02 23.76
C ILE A 36 8.26 -18.23 22.25
N LEU A 37 8.12 -19.46 21.76
CA LEU A 37 8.19 -19.78 20.35
C LEU A 37 7.11 -19.04 19.55
N TYR A 38 5.86 -19.08 20.00
CA TYR A 38 4.76 -18.34 19.37
C TYR A 38 5.04 -16.83 19.35
N SER A 39 5.46 -16.26 20.47
CA SER A 39 5.77 -14.83 20.58
C SER A 39 6.95 -14.44 19.68
N GLY A 40 7.95 -15.29 19.55
CA GLY A 40 9.09 -15.08 18.67
C GLY A 40 8.71 -15.09 17.18
N ILE A 41 7.90 -16.05 16.75
CA ILE A 41 7.39 -16.12 15.36
C ILE A 41 6.53 -14.90 15.06
N LYS A 42 5.64 -14.52 15.97
CA LYS A 42 4.80 -13.33 15.81
C LYS A 42 5.62 -12.06 15.69
N LEU A 43 6.59 -11.86 16.57
CA LEU A 43 7.47 -10.70 16.54
C LEU A 43 8.31 -10.66 15.25
N ALA A 44 8.82 -11.80 14.79
CA ALA A 44 9.53 -11.89 13.51
C ALA A 44 8.65 -11.45 12.35
N GLY A 45 7.39 -11.93 12.28
CA GLY A 45 6.44 -11.51 11.27
C GLY A 45 6.15 -10.00 11.30
N GLU A 46 5.88 -9.45 12.48
CA GLU A 46 5.63 -8.01 12.66
C GLU A 46 6.83 -7.13 12.29
N THR A 47 8.05 -7.65 12.46
CA THR A 47 9.27 -6.91 12.13
C THR A 47 9.63 -7.02 10.64
N MET A 48 9.36 -8.17 10.04
CA MET A 48 9.66 -8.40 8.62
C MET A 48 8.69 -7.69 7.68
N SER A 49 7.41 -7.57 8.07
CA SER A 49 6.37 -6.97 7.23
C SER A 49 6.74 -5.56 6.74
N PRO A 50 7.14 -4.61 7.60
CA PRO A 50 7.57 -3.28 7.15
C PRO A 50 8.84 -3.30 6.29
N LEU A 51 9.74 -4.27 6.50
CA LEU A 51 10.97 -4.39 5.68
C LEU A 51 10.71 -4.86 4.26
N LEU A 52 9.65 -5.65 4.07
CA LEU A 52 9.22 -6.10 2.74
C LEU A 52 8.35 -5.05 2.01
N GLY A 53 7.95 -3.98 2.69
CA GLY A 53 7.02 -2.98 2.19
C GLY A 53 5.57 -3.46 2.33
N GLU A 54 4.92 -3.05 3.38
CA GLU A 54 3.47 -3.27 3.51
C GLU A 54 2.72 -2.50 2.43
N GLY A 55 1.73 -3.14 1.84
CA GLY A 55 0.74 -2.44 1.01
C GLY A 55 0.06 -1.35 1.85
N ALA A 56 -0.04 -0.15 1.30
CA ALA A 56 -0.66 0.95 2.02
C ALA A 56 -2.11 0.65 2.38
N ASN A 57 -2.54 1.23 3.49
CA ASN A 57 -3.94 1.24 3.89
C ASN A 57 -4.83 1.69 2.70
N PRO A 58 -5.90 0.95 2.37
CA PRO A 58 -6.84 1.30 1.30
C PRO A 58 -7.39 2.73 1.38
N GLU A 59 -7.56 3.25 2.60
CA GLU A 59 -8.01 4.63 2.82
C GLU A 59 -6.98 5.64 2.30
N LEU A 60 -5.69 5.43 2.55
CA LEU A 60 -4.62 6.29 2.03
C LEU A 60 -4.54 6.23 0.50
N GLN A 61 -4.68 5.03 -0.08
CA GLN A 61 -4.70 4.88 -1.53
C GLN A 61 -5.85 5.68 -2.14
N LYS A 62 -7.04 5.59 -1.54
CA LYS A 62 -8.20 6.36 -1.98
C LYS A 62 -7.98 7.86 -1.87
N GLN A 63 -7.44 8.34 -0.74
CA GLN A 63 -7.17 9.77 -0.53
C GLN A 63 -6.18 10.32 -1.57
N ILE A 64 -5.11 9.59 -1.89
CA ILE A 64 -4.14 9.99 -2.92
C ILE A 64 -4.82 10.01 -4.30
N THR A 65 -5.57 8.96 -4.64
CA THR A 65 -6.27 8.86 -5.93
C THR A 65 -7.30 9.98 -6.10
N ASP A 66 -8.12 10.24 -5.07
CA ASP A 66 -9.13 11.31 -5.09
C ASP A 66 -8.46 12.69 -5.23
N TYR A 67 -7.36 12.92 -4.52
CA TYR A 67 -6.59 14.16 -4.63
C TYR A 67 -6.04 14.36 -6.05
N ILE A 68 -5.38 13.35 -6.62
CA ILE A 68 -4.79 13.44 -7.97
C ILE A 68 -5.87 13.66 -9.02
N ASN A 69 -6.99 12.92 -8.98
CA ASN A 69 -8.11 13.09 -9.91
C ASN A 69 -8.80 14.46 -9.78
N GLY A 70 -8.70 15.10 -8.63
CA GLY A 70 -9.21 16.46 -8.41
C GLY A 70 -8.30 17.57 -8.93
N CYS A 71 -7.08 17.26 -9.39
CA CYS A 71 -6.13 18.26 -9.85
C CYS A 71 -6.45 18.73 -11.28
N PRO A 72 -6.32 20.04 -11.58
CA PRO A 72 -6.45 20.57 -12.94
C PRO A 72 -5.46 19.90 -13.90
N MET A 73 -5.84 19.73 -15.17
CA MET A 73 -5.10 19.06 -16.25
C MET A 73 -5.08 17.53 -16.17
N VAL A 74 -5.47 16.93 -15.04
CA VAL A 74 -5.52 15.47 -14.89
C VAL A 74 -6.81 14.95 -15.52
N LEU A 75 -6.69 14.04 -16.47
CA LEU A 75 -7.80 13.34 -17.12
C LEU A 75 -8.17 12.04 -16.39
N GLY A 76 -7.18 11.43 -15.74
CA GLY A 76 -7.33 10.22 -14.95
C GLY A 76 -6.00 9.80 -14.33
N CYS A 77 -6.05 8.80 -13.47
CA CYS A 77 -4.84 8.18 -12.92
C CYS A 77 -5.06 6.67 -12.73
N HIS A 78 -3.95 5.91 -12.77
CA HIS A 78 -3.97 4.47 -12.63
C HIS A 78 -2.64 3.93 -12.06
N ASP A 79 -2.60 2.64 -11.78
CA ASP A 79 -1.42 1.91 -11.29
C ASP A 79 -0.75 2.55 -10.06
N LEU A 80 -1.58 3.02 -9.11
CA LEU A 80 -1.06 3.51 -7.83
C LEU A 80 -0.45 2.35 -7.04
N MET A 81 0.87 2.40 -6.88
CA MET A 81 1.62 1.52 -5.98
C MET A 81 2.10 2.31 -4.79
N VAL A 82 1.84 1.80 -3.58
CA VAL A 82 2.28 2.45 -2.35
C VAL A 82 2.99 1.43 -1.47
N HIS A 83 4.18 1.78 -1.01
CA HIS A 83 4.99 0.99 -0.10
C HIS A 83 5.18 1.74 1.21
N ASP A 84 4.82 1.11 2.32
CA ASP A 84 5.01 1.65 3.66
C ASP A 84 6.16 0.90 4.34
N TYR A 85 7.23 1.62 4.64
CA TYR A 85 8.43 1.12 5.35
C TYR A 85 8.48 1.61 6.80
N GLY A 86 7.36 2.07 7.33
CA GLY A 86 7.22 2.59 8.68
C GLY A 86 7.07 4.12 8.74
N PRO A 87 7.02 4.69 9.95
CA PRO A 87 6.73 6.10 10.16
C PRO A 87 7.62 7.06 9.34
N GLY A 88 7.00 7.88 8.50
CA GLY A 88 7.70 8.86 7.67
C GLY A 88 8.48 8.29 6.48
N ARG A 89 8.29 7.01 6.15
CA ARG A 89 8.97 6.32 5.04
C ARG A 89 8.00 5.65 4.08
N ARG A 90 7.02 6.41 3.59
CA ARG A 90 6.10 5.97 2.56
C ARG A 90 6.52 6.50 1.21
N TYR A 91 6.54 5.59 0.22
CA TYR A 91 6.86 5.87 -1.17
C TYR A 91 5.73 5.37 -2.05
N ALA A 92 5.39 6.15 -3.05
CA ALA A 92 4.35 5.78 -3.99
C ALA A 92 4.75 6.14 -5.41
N SER A 93 4.23 5.39 -6.37
CA SER A 93 4.25 5.75 -7.78
C SER A 93 2.86 5.66 -8.36
N ILE A 94 2.54 6.53 -9.30
CA ILE A 94 1.25 6.60 -9.98
C ILE A 94 1.44 7.06 -11.41
N HIS A 95 0.61 6.55 -12.32
CA HIS A 95 0.48 7.07 -13.66
C HIS A 95 -0.64 8.10 -13.72
N VAL A 96 -0.39 9.24 -14.36
CA VAL A 96 -1.34 10.35 -14.49
C VAL A 96 -1.50 10.72 -15.95
N GLU A 97 -2.74 10.68 -16.39
CA GLU A 97 -3.14 10.99 -17.76
C GLU A 97 -3.32 12.50 -17.95
N ILE A 98 -2.61 13.09 -18.90
CA ILE A 98 -2.71 14.50 -19.26
C ILE A 98 -2.84 14.61 -20.79
N ASP A 99 -3.60 15.60 -21.29
CA ASP A 99 -3.74 15.81 -22.72
C ASP A 99 -2.38 16.08 -23.39
N LYS A 100 -2.12 15.41 -24.53
CA LYS A 100 -0.85 15.58 -25.28
C LYS A 100 -0.60 17.01 -25.74
N ASN A 101 -1.65 17.84 -25.86
CA ASN A 101 -1.58 19.20 -26.35
C ASN A 101 -1.26 20.23 -25.23
N GLU A 102 -1.17 19.79 -23.97
CA GLU A 102 -0.78 20.65 -22.88
C GLU A 102 0.71 21.04 -22.95
N ASP A 103 1.04 22.23 -22.46
CA ASP A 103 2.43 22.69 -22.43
C ASP A 103 3.27 21.81 -21.50
N PRO A 104 4.38 21.21 -21.98
CA PRO A 104 5.22 20.33 -21.17
C PRO A 104 5.77 20.99 -19.89
N MET A 105 6.07 22.29 -19.94
CA MET A 105 6.59 23.01 -18.76
C MET A 105 5.50 23.23 -17.73
N ALA A 106 4.27 23.49 -18.16
CA ALA A 106 3.11 23.61 -17.28
C ALA A 106 2.77 22.22 -16.66
N CYS A 107 2.85 21.15 -17.44
CA CYS A 107 2.69 19.78 -16.93
C CYS A 107 3.71 19.47 -15.84
N HIS A 108 5.00 19.73 -16.10
CA HIS A 108 6.06 19.50 -15.12
C HIS A 108 5.84 20.30 -13.83
N ALA A 109 5.51 21.58 -13.93
CA ALA A 109 5.25 22.43 -12.77
C ALA A 109 4.03 21.95 -11.95
N ARG A 110 3.02 21.38 -12.63
CA ARG A 110 1.85 20.79 -11.98
C ARG A 110 2.20 19.51 -11.25
N ILE A 111 2.93 18.60 -11.89
CA ILE A 111 3.39 17.33 -11.33
C ILE A 111 4.22 17.58 -10.07
N ASP A 112 5.21 18.43 -10.14
CA ASP A 112 6.07 18.80 -9.03
C ASP A 112 5.28 19.39 -7.85
N ARG A 113 4.20 20.14 -8.13
CA ARG A 113 3.29 20.60 -7.08
C ARG A 113 2.52 19.43 -6.46
N MET A 114 1.96 18.53 -7.25
CA MET A 114 1.21 17.38 -6.75
C MET A 114 2.09 16.48 -5.88
N GLU A 115 3.32 16.23 -6.28
CA GLU A 115 4.28 15.44 -5.49
C GLU A 115 4.60 16.10 -4.14
N ARG A 116 4.86 17.42 -4.11
CA ARG A 116 5.09 18.17 -2.87
C ARG A 116 3.86 18.19 -1.96
N GLU A 117 2.68 18.41 -2.51
CA GLU A 117 1.43 18.45 -1.73
C GLU A 117 1.10 17.06 -1.19
N CYS A 118 1.39 15.98 -1.94
CA CYS A 118 1.23 14.62 -1.47
C CYS A 118 2.14 14.33 -0.26
N LEU A 119 3.40 14.75 -0.33
CA LEU A 119 4.31 14.62 0.81
C LEU A 119 3.82 15.42 2.03
N LYS A 120 3.37 16.64 1.81
CA LYS A 120 2.92 17.55 2.89
C LYS A 120 1.63 17.05 3.57
N ASN A 121 0.65 16.60 2.78
CA ASN A 121 -0.69 16.30 3.28
C ASN A 121 -0.85 14.84 3.72
N TYR A 122 -0.16 13.92 3.06
CA TYR A 122 -0.30 12.46 3.29
C TYR A 122 0.98 11.81 3.81
N GLY A 123 2.09 12.55 3.94
CA GLY A 123 3.38 12.01 4.39
C GLY A 123 3.93 10.93 3.46
N THR A 124 3.64 11.02 2.16
CA THR A 124 4.00 10.02 1.17
C THR A 124 4.83 10.66 0.06
N HIS A 125 6.03 10.16 -0.16
CA HIS A 125 6.85 10.53 -1.30
C HIS A 125 6.26 9.92 -2.57
N LEU A 126 5.59 10.74 -3.37
CA LEU A 126 4.97 10.34 -4.61
C LEU A 126 5.90 10.64 -5.79
N VAL A 127 5.98 9.69 -6.71
CA VAL A 127 6.59 9.86 -8.04
C VAL A 127 5.49 9.69 -9.07
N ILE A 128 5.29 10.70 -9.90
CA ILE A 128 4.27 10.72 -10.94
C ILE A 128 4.92 10.44 -12.29
N HIS A 129 4.53 9.33 -12.91
CA HIS A 129 4.75 9.11 -14.32
C HIS A 129 3.58 9.69 -15.10
N TYR A 130 3.85 10.70 -15.94
CA TYR A 130 2.77 11.31 -16.71
C TYR A 130 2.66 10.66 -18.09
N ASP A 131 1.42 10.33 -18.46
CA ASP A 131 1.08 9.67 -19.72
C ASP A 131 0.34 10.66 -20.62
N PRO A 132 0.95 11.09 -21.74
CA PRO A 132 0.27 11.97 -22.70
C PRO A 132 -0.83 11.21 -23.45
N VAL A 133 -2.07 11.70 -23.33
CA VAL A 133 -3.27 11.09 -23.93
C VAL A 133 -3.72 11.87 -25.14
N VAL A 134 -4.08 11.14 -26.19
CA VAL A 134 -4.71 11.71 -27.39
C VAL A 134 -6.21 11.85 -27.15
N THR A 135 -6.71 13.09 -27.04
CA THR A 135 -8.14 13.36 -26.80
C THR A 135 -8.87 13.82 -28.07
N ASP A 136 -8.13 14.27 -29.07
CA ASP A 136 -8.64 14.94 -30.28
C ASP A 136 -8.72 14.04 -31.52
N ASP A 137 -8.34 12.75 -31.44
CA ASP A 137 -8.39 11.80 -32.55
C ASP A 137 -9.73 11.02 -32.54
N PRO A 138 -10.59 11.20 -33.58
CA PRO A 138 -11.87 10.50 -33.68
C PRO A 138 -11.76 8.98 -33.78
N GLU A 139 -10.70 8.46 -34.41
CA GLU A 139 -10.48 7.03 -34.60
C GLU A 139 -10.09 6.37 -33.26
N VAL A 140 -9.14 6.98 -32.53
CA VAL A 140 -8.77 6.56 -31.17
C VAL A 140 -9.98 6.57 -30.24
N ASN A 141 -10.77 7.65 -30.27
CA ASN A 141 -11.95 7.79 -29.43
C ASN A 141 -13.06 6.77 -29.77
N SER A 142 -13.24 6.43 -31.06
CA SER A 142 -14.21 5.42 -31.48
C SER A 142 -13.78 4.02 -31.05
N THR A 143 -12.49 3.70 -31.22
CA THR A 143 -11.90 2.43 -30.78
C THR A 143 -11.98 2.26 -29.27
N LYS A 144 -11.65 3.30 -28.51
CA LYS A 144 -11.77 3.30 -27.03
C LYS A 144 -13.21 3.04 -26.60
N ARG A 145 -14.18 3.67 -27.22
CA ARG A 145 -15.61 3.42 -26.94
C ARG A 145 -16.03 2.00 -27.24
N LEU A 146 -15.61 1.46 -28.37
CA LEU A 146 -15.93 0.08 -28.75
C LEU A 146 -15.36 -0.92 -27.72
N VAL A 147 -14.08 -0.80 -27.42
CA VAL A 147 -13.39 -1.69 -26.47
C VAL A 147 -14.00 -1.58 -25.07
N ASN A 148 -14.28 -0.38 -24.60
CA ASN A 148 -14.98 -0.18 -23.30
C ASN A 148 -16.37 -0.83 -23.27
N THR A 149 -17.11 -0.78 -24.40
CA THR A 149 -18.42 -1.43 -24.49
C THR A 149 -18.29 -2.95 -24.40
N ILE A 150 -17.34 -3.54 -25.11
CA ILE A 150 -17.08 -4.98 -25.09
C ILE A 150 -16.68 -5.45 -23.68
N ILE A 151 -15.80 -4.72 -23.02
CA ILE A 151 -15.32 -5.07 -21.69
C ILE A 151 -16.44 -4.98 -20.66
N LYS A 152 -17.23 -3.91 -20.67
CA LYS A 152 -18.39 -3.75 -19.75
C LYS A 152 -19.45 -4.83 -19.93
N VAL A 153 -19.63 -5.34 -21.15
CA VAL A 153 -20.52 -6.48 -21.40
C VAL A 153 -19.97 -7.76 -20.78
N ARG A 154 -18.64 -7.93 -20.75
CA ARG A 154 -18.00 -9.11 -20.18
C ARG A 154 -17.94 -9.08 -18.66
N ASP A 155 -17.54 -7.96 -18.07
CA ASP A 155 -17.53 -7.71 -16.61
C ASP A 155 -17.61 -6.19 -16.37
N SER A 156 -18.70 -5.77 -15.72
CA SER A 156 -18.95 -4.35 -15.43
C SER A 156 -17.92 -3.70 -14.48
N ARG A 157 -17.13 -4.53 -13.80
CA ARG A 157 -16.06 -4.07 -12.88
C ARG A 157 -14.76 -3.74 -13.60
N LEU A 158 -14.58 -4.24 -14.83
CA LEU A 158 -13.39 -3.98 -15.61
C LEU A 158 -13.46 -2.58 -16.22
N THR A 159 -12.38 -1.85 -16.08
CA THR A 159 -12.13 -0.57 -16.75
C THR A 159 -10.82 -0.68 -17.50
N ILE A 160 -10.72 -0.01 -18.64
CA ILE A 160 -9.43 0.16 -19.31
C ILE A 160 -8.87 1.48 -18.81
N PRO A 161 -7.76 1.47 -18.06
CA PRO A 161 -6.93 2.66 -17.94
C PRO A 161 -6.44 2.98 -19.36
N VAL A 162 -5.90 4.12 -19.61
CA VAL A 162 -5.52 4.63 -20.93
C VAL A 162 -5.16 3.53 -21.93
N SER A 163 -5.81 3.58 -23.08
CA SER A 163 -5.34 2.80 -24.23
C SER A 163 -4.13 3.51 -24.82
N TYR A 164 -2.93 3.01 -24.55
CA TYR A 164 -1.76 3.34 -25.35
C TYR A 164 -1.98 2.77 -26.74
N THR A 165 -2.36 3.60 -27.69
CA THR A 165 -2.21 3.28 -29.09
C THR A 165 -0.83 3.75 -29.53
N HIS A 166 0.20 2.96 -29.26
CA HIS A 166 1.37 2.98 -30.09
C HIS A 166 0.99 2.32 -31.41
N LEU A 167 0.48 3.10 -32.33
CA LEU A 167 0.49 2.76 -33.73
C LEU A 167 1.94 2.98 -34.23
N THR A 168 2.75 1.94 -34.17
CA THR A 168 3.98 1.83 -34.98
C THR A 168 3.60 1.44 -36.37
#